data_ffb15679a37c1a843119d0eee3316c01
#
_entry.id   ffb15679a37c1a843119d0eee3316c01
#
_cell.length_a   1.000
_cell.length_b   1.000
_cell.length_c   1.000
_cell.angle_alpha   90.00
_cell.angle_beta   90.00
_cell.angle_gamma   90.00
#
_symmetry.space_group_name_H-M   'P 1'
#
loop_
_entity.id
_entity.type
_entity.pdbx_description
1 polymer ?
#
loop_
_entity_poly.entity_id
_entity_poly.type
_entity_poly.pdbx_seq_one_letter_code
_entity_poly.pdbx_strand_id
1 'polypeptide(L)'
;MRKRLTAATLAALMALSMTACSGGKAAETTAAPETKVEETKAEESKAEETKAETEAAKDGEKKPEDYTGSVVVYSPHDADPLNAGVNLFMEKYPNVKVEVVAAGTGELCNRIAAESANPIADVLWGGGADSLAAFKEYFQPYVCANDEFIGDAYKDPDDLWIGESPLPMVIFYNKDLIEKDGLTIPESWEDLTKPEWKGKIAYCLPSKSGSAYTQLCT
;
A
#
# COMPACT_ATOMS: atom_id res chain seq x y z
N MET A 1 -18.27 -51.23 -31.17
CA MET A 1 -16.81 -51.38 -31.29
C MET A 1 -16.07 -50.01 -31.51
N ARG A 2 -16.61 -48.88 -31.09
CA ARG A 2 -15.98 -47.55 -31.36
C ARG A 2 -15.40 -46.83 -30.11
N LYS A 3 -15.42 -47.46 -28.93
CA LYS A 3 -14.96 -46.84 -27.68
C LYS A 3 -13.59 -47.32 -27.14
N ARG A 4 -12.92 -48.21 -27.84
CA ARG A 4 -11.61 -48.75 -27.39
C ARG A 4 -10.39 -48.20 -28.15
N LEU A 5 -10.60 -47.47 -29.28
CA LEU A 5 -9.50 -46.92 -30.06
C LEU A 5 -9.01 -45.53 -29.55
N THR A 6 -9.85 -44.78 -28.83
CA THR A 6 -9.51 -43.43 -28.39
C THR A 6 -8.65 -43.45 -27.10
N ALA A 7 -8.69 -44.49 -26.31
CA ALA A 7 -7.89 -44.60 -25.08
C ALA A 7 -6.44 -45.02 -25.34
N ALA A 8 -6.20 -45.81 -26.40
CA ALA A 8 -4.85 -46.26 -26.76
C ALA A 8 -4.01 -45.20 -27.43
N THR A 9 -4.64 -44.32 -28.22
CA THR A 9 -3.96 -43.20 -28.88
C THR A 9 -3.57 -42.05 -27.95
N LEU A 10 -4.35 -41.83 -26.89
CA LEU A 10 -4.02 -40.81 -25.89
C LEU A 10 -2.87 -41.26 -24.97
N ALA A 11 -2.78 -42.55 -24.66
CA ALA A 11 -1.69 -43.11 -23.85
C ALA A 11 -0.34 -43.10 -24.63
N ALA A 12 -0.37 -43.25 -25.95
CA ALA A 12 0.83 -43.20 -26.78
C ALA A 12 1.41 -41.75 -26.94
N LEU A 13 0.55 -40.74 -26.94
CA LEU A 13 1.02 -39.35 -27.00
C LEU A 13 1.62 -38.85 -25.67
N MET A 14 1.17 -39.37 -24.52
CA MET A 14 1.76 -39.01 -23.23
C MET A 14 3.10 -39.71 -22.96
N ALA A 15 3.38 -40.81 -23.61
CA ALA A 15 4.66 -41.53 -23.47
C ALA A 15 5.81 -40.87 -24.28
N LEU A 16 5.49 -40.07 -25.29
CA LEU A 16 6.51 -39.38 -26.09
C LEU A 16 6.98 -38.04 -25.50
N SER A 17 6.27 -37.47 -24.53
CA SER A 17 6.64 -36.20 -23.91
C SER A 17 7.57 -36.31 -22.70
N MET A 18 7.92 -37.52 -22.26
CA MET A 18 8.80 -37.74 -21.10
C MET A 18 10.23 -38.17 -21.46
N THR A 19 10.59 -38.22 -22.73
CA THR A 19 11.94 -38.70 -23.17
C THR A 19 12.86 -37.57 -23.63
N ALA A 20 12.52 -36.30 -23.41
CA ALA A 20 13.32 -35.15 -23.85
C ALA A 20 14.10 -34.43 -22.74
N CYS A 21 14.28 -35.04 -21.58
CA CYS A 21 15.10 -34.47 -20.50
C CYS A 21 16.04 -35.51 -19.89
N SER A 22 16.97 -36.03 -20.68
CA SER A 22 18.16 -36.72 -20.14
C SER A 22 19.19 -36.87 -21.25
N GLY A 23 20.25 -36.11 -21.14
CA GLY A 23 21.48 -36.41 -21.89
C GLY A 23 22.00 -35.29 -22.76
N GLY A 24 22.79 -34.47 -22.16
CA GLY A 24 24.14 -34.42 -22.48
C GLY A 24 24.70 -33.37 -23.38
N LYS A 25 25.67 -32.77 -22.83
CA LYS A 25 26.88 -32.27 -23.44
C LYS A 25 26.90 -30.84 -23.97
N ALA A 26 27.71 -30.11 -23.26
CA ALA A 26 28.32 -28.83 -23.51
C ALA A 26 28.54 -28.48 -25.02
N ALA A 27 28.13 -27.27 -25.37
CA ALA A 27 28.79 -26.47 -26.37
C ALA A 27 28.63 -25.00 -26.01
N GLU A 28 29.74 -24.43 -25.63
CA GLU A 28 30.29 -23.11 -25.91
C GLU A 28 29.38 -21.88 -25.88
N THR A 29 29.57 -21.24 -24.83
CA THR A 29 29.63 -19.84 -24.45
C THR A 29 30.01 -18.89 -25.58
N THR A 30 29.13 -17.93 -25.87
CA THR A 30 29.53 -16.63 -26.38
C THR A 30 29.32 -15.58 -25.28
N ALA A 31 30.40 -14.94 -24.92
CA ALA A 31 30.56 -14.00 -23.84
C ALA A 31 29.72 -12.74 -24.02
N ALA A 32 29.06 -12.33 -22.94
CA ALA A 32 28.67 -10.95 -22.72
C ALA A 32 29.85 -10.20 -22.08
N PRO A 33 30.01 -8.90 -22.35
CA PRO A 33 31.20 -8.17 -21.91
C PRO A 33 31.18 -7.92 -20.40
N GLU A 34 32.28 -8.29 -19.77
CA GLU A 34 32.59 -7.95 -18.38
C GLU A 34 32.72 -6.44 -18.22
N THR A 35 31.83 -5.87 -17.41
CA THR A 35 32.03 -4.52 -16.89
C THR A 35 32.93 -4.63 -15.66
N LYS A 36 34.13 -4.13 -15.83
CA LYS A 36 35.20 -4.03 -14.81
C LYS A 36 34.65 -3.20 -13.64
N VAL A 37 34.46 -3.84 -12.50
CA VAL A 37 34.23 -3.14 -11.22
C VAL A 37 35.63 -2.71 -10.73
N GLU A 38 35.82 -1.41 -10.70
CA GLU A 38 37.01 -0.78 -10.10
C GLU A 38 36.80 -0.76 -8.58
N GLU A 39 37.67 -1.47 -7.88
CA GLU A 39 37.78 -1.48 -6.43
C GLU A 39 38.15 -0.07 -5.97
N THR A 40 37.20 0.68 -5.44
CA THR A 40 37.49 1.92 -4.72
C THR A 40 37.58 1.60 -3.23
N LYS A 41 38.79 1.77 -2.74
CA LYS A 41 39.23 1.66 -1.38
C LYS A 41 38.31 2.30 -0.38
N ALA A 42 37.80 1.53 0.58
CA ALA A 42 37.04 2.04 1.72
C ALA A 42 37.98 2.91 2.59
N GLU A 43 37.67 4.20 2.64
CA GLU A 43 38.13 5.07 3.72
C GLU A 43 37.13 4.96 4.87
N GLU A 44 37.65 4.54 5.99
CA GLU A 44 37.04 4.45 7.30
C GLU A 44 36.60 5.86 7.74
N SER A 45 35.33 6.24 7.51
CA SER A 45 34.72 7.44 8.08
C SER A 45 34.06 7.05 9.39
N LYS A 46 34.64 7.55 10.46
CA LYS A 46 34.17 7.51 11.83
C LYS A 46 32.71 7.91 11.90
N ALA A 47 31.86 6.98 12.36
CA ALA A 47 30.48 7.28 12.73
C ALA A 47 30.50 8.22 13.94
N GLU A 48 30.18 9.48 13.71
CA GLU A 48 29.81 10.43 14.73
C GLU A 48 28.31 10.19 15.01
N GLU A 49 28.03 9.65 16.19
CA GLU A 49 26.68 9.55 16.73
C GLU A 49 26.10 10.96 16.82
N THR A 50 25.33 11.38 15.83
CA THR A 50 24.51 12.57 15.92
C THR A 50 23.25 12.16 16.66
N LYS A 51 23.19 12.43 17.96
CA LYS A 51 21.95 12.53 18.72
C LYS A 51 21.09 13.56 17.99
N ALA A 52 20.07 13.09 17.29
CA ALA A 52 18.96 13.92 16.87
C ALA A 52 18.16 14.24 18.14
N GLU A 53 18.56 15.29 18.85
CA GLU A 53 17.66 16.02 19.73
C GLU A 53 16.57 16.60 18.84
N THR A 54 15.32 16.19 19.09
CA THR A 54 14.15 16.84 18.52
C THR A 54 14.07 18.25 19.10
N GLU A 55 14.86 19.16 18.56
CA GLU A 55 14.59 20.58 18.72
C GLU A 55 13.33 20.84 17.88
N ALA A 56 12.21 21.06 18.55
CA ALA A 56 11.13 21.86 17.99
C ALA A 56 11.73 23.23 17.67
N ALA A 57 12.26 23.36 16.49
CA ALA A 57 12.84 24.60 16.00
C ALA A 57 11.72 25.64 16.07
N LYS A 58 11.90 26.63 16.95
CA LYS A 58 11.30 27.95 16.78
C LYS A 58 11.93 28.53 15.52
N ASP A 59 11.44 28.06 14.37
CA ASP A 59 11.85 28.55 13.07
C ASP A 59 11.27 29.96 12.94
N GLY A 60 12.13 30.96 13.06
CA GLY A 60 11.74 32.36 12.86
C GLY A 60 11.24 32.48 11.42
N GLU A 61 9.96 32.76 11.26
CA GLU A 61 9.20 33.18 10.07
C GLU A 61 9.86 32.88 8.69
N LYS A 62 10.12 31.60 8.39
CA LYS A 62 10.37 31.21 6.98
C LYS A 62 9.07 31.35 6.20
N LYS A 63 9.16 31.96 5.04
CA LYS A 63 8.04 32.03 4.11
C LYS A 63 7.93 30.71 3.34
N PRO A 64 6.73 30.34 2.83
CA PRO A 64 6.56 29.12 2.06
C PRO A 64 7.55 28.94 0.90
N GLU A 65 7.96 30.02 0.25
CA GLU A 65 8.93 30.03 -0.84
C GLU A 65 10.38 29.73 -0.40
N ASP A 66 10.69 29.82 0.89
CA ASP A 66 12.03 29.54 1.44
C ASP A 66 12.25 28.03 1.67
N TYR A 67 11.18 27.23 1.63
CA TYR A 67 11.27 25.78 1.74
C TYR A 67 11.61 25.17 0.37
N THR A 68 12.62 24.33 0.34
CA THR A 68 13.10 23.64 -0.87
C THR A 68 13.33 22.16 -0.59
N GLY A 69 13.29 21.33 -1.62
CA GLY A 69 13.57 19.90 -1.50
C GLY A 69 12.48 19.05 -2.13
N SER A 70 12.35 17.81 -1.66
CA SER A 70 11.32 16.87 -2.11
C SER A 70 10.66 16.19 -0.93
N VAL A 71 9.40 15.82 -1.12
CA VAL A 71 8.61 15.02 -0.18
C VAL A 71 8.05 13.83 -0.94
N VAL A 72 8.24 12.63 -0.42
CA VAL A 72 7.68 11.39 -0.97
C VAL A 72 6.44 11.01 -0.17
N VAL A 73 5.30 11.02 -0.84
CA VAL A 73 3.99 10.73 -0.25
C VAL A 73 3.49 9.36 -0.72
N TYR A 74 3.24 8.45 0.21
CA TYR A 74 2.52 7.21 -0.04
C TYR A 74 1.06 7.44 0.27
N SER A 75 0.14 7.10 -0.66
CA SER A 75 -1.28 7.37 -0.43
C SER A 75 -2.22 6.33 -1.06
N PRO A 76 -3.22 5.85 -0.29
CA PRO A 76 -4.29 5.01 -0.80
C PRO A 76 -5.51 5.80 -1.31
N HIS A 77 -5.42 7.12 -1.34
CA HIS A 77 -6.50 7.96 -1.85
C HIS A 77 -6.74 7.78 -3.35
N ASP A 78 -7.97 8.01 -3.77
CA ASP A 78 -8.32 8.13 -5.18
C ASP A 78 -7.60 9.32 -5.82
N ALA A 79 -7.38 9.24 -7.13
CA ALA A 79 -6.55 10.19 -7.85
C ALA A 79 -7.00 11.65 -7.75
N ASP A 80 -8.32 11.90 -7.79
CA ASP A 80 -8.84 13.27 -7.81
C ASP A 80 -8.58 14.03 -6.50
N PRO A 81 -8.96 13.50 -5.30
CA PRO A 81 -8.66 14.18 -4.04
C PRO A 81 -7.15 14.25 -3.76
N LEU A 82 -6.41 13.19 -4.11
CA LEU A 82 -4.96 13.16 -3.95
C LEU A 82 -4.28 14.26 -4.76
N ASN A 83 -4.58 14.35 -6.05
CA ASN A 83 -4.02 15.38 -6.92
C ASN A 83 -4.43 16.79 -6.50
N ALA A 84 -5.67 16.98 -6.06
CA ALA A 84 -6.12 18.27 -5.56
C ALA A 84 -5.31 18.74 -4.35
N GLY A 85 -5.09 17.87 -3.35
CA GLY A 85 -4.30 18.18 -2.18
C GLY A 85 -2.83 18.43 -2.49
N VAL A 86 -2.21 17.60 -3.33
CA VAL A 86 -0.82 17.78 -3.77
C VAL A 86 -0.63 19.11 -4.51
N ASN A 87 -1.56 19.47 -5.39
CA ASN A 87 -1.50 20.73 -6.12
C ASN A 87 -1.60 21.93 -5.17
N LEU A 88 -2.55 21.91 -4.22
CA LEU A 88 -2.68 22.96 -3.20
C LEU A 88 -1.41 23.09 -2.35
N PHE A 89 -0.77 21.98 -2.01
CA PHE A 89 0.49 22.00 -1.28
C PHE A 89 1.60 22.65 -2.12
N MET A 90 1.75 22.28 -3.40
CA MET A 90 2.77 22.83 -4.29
C MET A 90 2.50 24.30 -4.66
N GLU A 91 1.23 24.72 -4.72
CA GLU A 91 0.89 26.15 -4.85
C GLU A 91 1.38 26.95 -3.64
N LYS A 92 1.24 26.39 -2.43
CA LYS A 92 1.71 27.04 -1.20
C LYS A 92 3.22 26.97 -1.04
N TYR A 93 3.86 25.88 -1.43
CA TYR A 93 5.30 25.63 -1.30
C TYR A 93 5.93 25.38 -2.68
N PRO A 94 6.10 26.42 -3.52
CA PRO A 94 6.42 26.25 -4.94
C PRO A 94 7.80 25.66 -5.22
N ASN A 95 8.69 25.65 -4.23
CA ASN A 95 10.05 25.13 -4.35
C ASN A 95 10.21 23.73 -3.72
N VAL A 96 9.11 23.12 -3.26
CA VAL A 96 9.09 21.74 -2.76
C VAL A 96 8.47 20.84 -3.81
N LYS A 97 9.22 19.83 -4.24
CA LYS A 97 8.72 18.78 -5.16
C LYS A 97 8.00 17.71 -4.38
N VAL A 98 6.80 17.31 -4.81
CA VAL A 98 6.06 16.18 -4.24
C VAL A 98 6.12 14.99 -5.19
N GLU A 99 6.56 13.85 -4.68
CA GLU A 99 6.52 12.57 -5.38
C GLU A 99 5.48 11.67 -4.73
N VAL A 100 4.57 11.13 -5.54
CA VAL A 100 3.44 10.33 -5.04
C VAL A 100 3.57 8.88 -5.46
N VAL A 101 3.39 7.97 -4.51
CA VAL A 101 3.20 6.54 -4.75
C VAL A 101 1.79 6.16 -4.30
N ALA A 102 0.92 5.88 -5.26
CA ALA A 102 -0.46 5.51 -5.00
C ALA A 102 -0.63 3.98 -5.05
N ALA A 103 -1.14 3.39 -3.97
CA ALA A 103 -1.47 1.96 -3.87
C ALA A 103 -2.47 1.71 -2.73
N GLY A 104 -2.95 0.49 -2.55
CA GLY A 104 -3.82 0.16 -1.42
C GLY A 104 -3.09 0.27 -0.06
N THR A 105 -3.81 0.61 1.02
CA THR A 105 -3.24 0.81 2.37
C THR A 105 -2.35 -0.35 2.80
N GLY A 106 -2.83 -1.59 2.67
CA GLY A 106 -2.06 -2.77 3.08
C GLY A 106 -0.78 -2.97 2.25
N GLU A 107 -0.80 -2.61 0.97
CA GLU A 107 0.36 -2.68 0.09
C GLU A 107 1.40 -1.63 0.48
N LEU A 108 0.96 -0.39 0.76
CA LEU A 108 1.85 0.69 1.20
C LEU A 108 2.45 0.40 2.57
N CYS A 109 1.68 -0.09 3.54
CA CYS A 109 2.19 -0.47 4.85
C CYS A 109 3.24 -1.60 4.76
N ASN A 110 3.00 -2.62 3.95
CA ASN A 110 3.98 -3.68 3.72
C ASN A 110 5.25 -3.15 3.04
N ARG A 111 5.11 -2.18 2.14
CA ARG A 111 6.24 -1.52 1.50
C ARG A 111 7.06 -0.70 2.48
N ILE A 112 6.42 0.09 3.36
CA ILE A 112 7.08 0.82 4.44
C ILE A 112 7.88 -0.14 5.33
N ALA A 113 7.28 -1.27 5.73
CA ALA A 113 7.97 -2.29 6.52
C ALA A 113 9.19 -2.88 5.79
N ALA A 114 9.07 -3.15 4.49
CA ALA A 114 10.19 -3.68 3.69
C ALA A 114 11.31 -2.65 3.49
N GLU A 115 10.99 -1.36 3.46
CA GLU A 115 11.92 -0.25 3.30
C GLU A 115 12.48 0.26 4.65
N SER A 116 12.12 -0.36 5.79
CA SER A 116 12.44 0.14 7.14
C SER A 116 13.94 0.36 7.40
N ALA A 117 14.82 -0.42 6.75
CA ALA A 117 16.26 -0.23 6.85
C ALA A 117 16.78 1.02 6.10
N ASN A 118 16.03 1.50 5.11
CA ASN A 118 16.31 2.71 4.33
C ASN A 118 14.98 3.31 3.87
N PRO A 119 14.27 4.06 4.75
CA PRO A 119 12.96 4.59 4.48
C PRO A 119 12.95 5.52 3.26
N ILE A 120 11.93 5.37 2.41
CA ILE A 120 11.75 6.16 1.19
C ILE A 120 10.62 7.15 1.36
N ALA A 121 9.51 6.74 1.99
CA ALA A 121 8.36 7.60 2.22
C ALA A 121 8.61 8.57 3.38
N ASP A 122 8.30 9.84 3.16
CA ASP A 122 8.28 10.85 4.22
C ASP A 122 6.91 10.91 4.91
N VAL A 123 5.84 10.67 4.15
CA VAL A 123 4.45 10.76 4.64
C VAL A 123 3.62 9.62 4.08
N LEU A 124 2.88 8.94 4.95
CA LEU A 124 1.74 8.11 4.56
C LEU A 124 0.47 8.96 4.74
N TRP A 125 -0.15 9.37 3.63
CA TRP A 125 -1.34 10.20 3.65
C TRP A 125 -2.59 9.40 3.31
N GLY A 126 -3.39 9.13 4.33
CA GLY A 126 -4.59 8.31 4.29
C GLY A 126 -4.40 6.91 4.90
N GLY A 127 -5.40 6.08 4.76
CA GLY A 127 -5.47 4.77 5.40
C GLY A 127 -6.31 4.79 6.68
N GLY A 128 -6.85 3.64 7.06
CA GLY A 128 -7.63 3.51 8.30
C GLY A 128 -6.73 3.29 9.52
N ALA A 129 -7.07 3.87 10.66
CA ALA A 129 -6.34 3.73 11.92
C ALA A 129 -6.10 2.26 12.30
N ASP A 130 -7.08 1.38 12.07
CA ASP A 130 -6.95 -0.06 12.33
C ASP A 130 -5.81 -0.71 11.52
N SER A 131 -5.66 -0.28 10.25
CA SER A 131 -4.56 -0.77 9.40
C SER A 131 -3.22 -0.23 9.87
N LEU A 132 -3.15 1.06 10.26
CA LEU A 132 -1.92 1.71 10.72
C LEU A 132 -1.44 1.15 12.05
N ALA A 133 -2.35 0.78 12.94
CA ALA A 133 -2.03 0.22 14.26
C ALA A 133 -1.11 -1.02 14.19
N ALA A 134 -1.23 -1.83 13.12
CA ALA A 134 -0.39 -3.00 12.92
C ALA A 134 1.05 -2.68 12.46
N PHE A 135 1.33 -1.41 12.12
CA PHE A 135 2.61 -0.95 11.57
C PHE A 135 3.22 0.21 12.38
N LYS A 136 2.77 0.40 13.61
CA LYS A 136 3.20 1.50 14.50
C LYS A 136 4.73 1.64 14.61
N GLU A 137 5.43 0.53 14.63
CA GLU A 137 6.89 0.49 14.78
C GLU A 137 7.67 1.19 13.65
N TYR A 138 7.00 1.46 12.52
CA TYR A 138 7.60 2.12 11.35
C TYR A 138 7.28 3.61 11.25
N PHE A 139 6.47 4.14 12.16
CA PHE A 139 6.10 5.56 12.18
C PHE A 139 6.87 6.31 13.26
N GLN A 140 7.13 7.59 13.00
CA GLN A 140 7.72 8.49 13.98
C GLN A 140 6.63 9.35 14.63
N PRO A 141 6.70 9.58 15.95
CA PRO A 141 5.80 10.52 16.62
C PRO A 141 5.94 11.93 16.02
N TYR A 142 4.82 12.56 15.71
CA TYR A 142 4.78 13.92 15.19
C TYR A 142 3.49 14.64 15.58
N VAL A 143 3.63 15.75 16.29
CA VAL A 143 2.51 16.63 16.61
C VAL A 143 2.40 17.72 15.55
N CYS A 144 1.33 17.71 14.76
CA CYS A 144 1.14 18.72 13.72
C CYS A 144 0.71 20.08 14.29
N ALA A 145 0.94 21.16 13.50
CA ALA A 145 0.62 22.52 13.94
C ALA A 145 -0.88 22.76 14.21
N ASN A 146 -1.76 21.93 13.66
CA ASN A 146 -3.21 22.03 13.82
C ASN A 146 -3.76 20.97 14.82
N ASP A 147 -2.92 20.35 15.59
CA ASP A 147 -3.28 19.27 16.52
C ASP A 147 -4.41 19.67 17.49
N GLU A 148 -4.38 20.90 17.99
CA GLU A 148 -5.39 21.43 18.91
C GLU A 148 -6.81 21.49 18.35
N PHE A 149 -6.97 21.49 17.02
CA PHE A 149 -8.26 21.52 16.32
C PHE A 149 -8.83 20.12 16.05
N ILE A 150 -8.07 19.06 16.33
CA ILE A 150 -8.46 17.67 16.09
C ILE A 150 -8.77 17.02 17.43
N GLY A 151 -9.98 16.46 17.56
CA GLY A 151 -10.39 15.79 18.80
C GLY A 151 -9.58 14.53 19.09
N ASP A 152 -9.36 14.24 20.37
CA ASP A 152 -8.54 13.10 20.83
C ASP A 152 -8.99 11.74 20.28
N ALA A 153 -10.27 11.59 19.98
CA ALA A 153 -10.81 10.36 19.37
C ALA A 153 -10.27 10.10 17.94
N TYR A 154 -9.66 11.10 17.32
CA TYR A 154 -9.13 11.05 15.96
C TYR A 154 -7.61 11.15 15.91
N LYS A 155 -6.93 10.86 17.01
CA LYS A 155 -5.47 10.89 17.16
C LYS A 155 -4.97 9.59 17.75
N ASP A 156 -3.74 9.23 17.43
CA ASP A 156 -3.04 8.17 18.15
C ASP A 156 -2.50 8.74 19.48
N PRO A 157 -2.64 8.02 20.61
CA PRO A 157 -2.13 8.49 21.89
C PRO A 157 -0.60 8.61 21.97
N ASP A 158 0.11 7.98 21.05
CA ASP A 158 1.57 8.03 20.91
C ASP A 158 2.02 8.97 19.78
N ASP A 159 1.12 9.82 19.25
CA ASP A 159 1.35 10.79 18.17
C ASP A 159 1.84 10.20 16.84
N LEU A 160 1.59 8.90 16.59
CA LEU A 160 2.07 8.21 15.40
C LEU A 160 1.21 8.47 14.15
N TRP A 161 -0.03 8.92 14.35
CA TRP A 161 -0.93 9.35 13.28
C TRP A 161 -1.96 10.34 13.80
N ILE A 162 -2.52 11.12 12.89
CA ILE A 162 -3.61 12.07 13.13
C ILE A 162 -4.67 11.91 12.06
N GLY A 163 -5.94 11.95 12.42
CA GLY A 163 -7.07 11.81 11.49
C GLY A 163 -7.25 13.06 10.65
N GLU A 164 -7.47 12.88 9.35
CA GLU A 164 -7.81 13.95 8.42
C GLU A 164 -9.31 14.00 8.10
N SER A 165 -9.96 12.83 8.07
CA SER A 165 -11.37 12.67 7.73
C SER A 165 -11.99 11.44 8.38
N PRO A 166 -13.26 11.50 8.80
CA PRO A 166 -14.00 10.31 9.24
C PRO A 166 -14.38 9.46 8.04
N LEU A 167 -14.15 8.14 8.13
CA LEU A 167 -14.54 7.16 7.11
C LEU A 167 -15.58 6.19 7.70
N PRO A 168 -16.88 6.54 7.68
CA PRO A 168 -17.92 5.65 8.17
C PRO A 168 -18.06 4.44 7.25
N MET A 169 -18.07 3.24 7.83
CA MET A 169 -18.36 2.02 7.10
C MET A 169 -19.87 1.89 6.87
N VAL A 170 -20.26 1.69 5.63
CA VAL A 170 -21.66 1.64 5.23
C VAL A 170 -21.92 0.48 4.26
N ILE A 171 -23.18 0.04 4.19
CA ILE A 171 -23.63 -0.93 3.21
C ILE A 171 -24.13 -0.19 1.98
N PHE A 172 -23.44 -0.37 0.84
CA PHE A 172 -23.95 0.04 -0.46
C PHE A 172 -24.70 -1.09 -1.13
N TYR A 173 -25.81 -0.79 -1.77
CA TYR A 173 -26.54 -1.78 -2.57
C TYR A 173 -26.98 -1.22 -3.92
N ASN A 174 -27.06 -2.10 -4.91
CA ASN A 174 -27.63 -1.77 -6.20
C ASN A 174 -29.15 -1.94 -6.11
N LYS A 175 -29.88 -0.83 -6.22
CA LYS A 175 -31.33 -0.80 -6.07
C LYS A 175 -32.05 -1.66 -7.10
N ASP A 176 -31.59 -1.61 -8.36
CA ASP A 176 -32.23 -2.37 -9.45
C ASP A 176 -32.06 -3.88 -9.26
N LEU A 177 -30.90 -4.30 -8.72
CA LEU A 177 -30.67 -5.72 -8.40
C LEU A 177 -31.48 -6.19 -7.20
N ILE A 178 -31.65 -5.35 -6.18
CA ILE A 178 -32.53 -5.64 -5.03
C ILE A 178 -33.97 -5.90 -5.52
N GLU A 179 -34.53 -4.96 -6.32
CA GLU A 179 -35.87 -5.07 -6.87
C GLU A 179 -36.01 -6.29 -7.80
N LYS A 180 -35.06 -6.50 -8.71
CA LYS A 180 -35.04 -7.62 -9.65
C LYS A 180 -35.04 -8.98 -8.97
N ASP A 181 -34.25 -9.11 -7.92
CA ASP A 181 -34.06 -10.37 -7.21
C ASP A 181 -35.05 -10.56 -6.05
N GLY A 182 -35.93 -9.58 -5.82
CA GLY A 182 -36.93 -9.60 -4.75
C GLY A 182 -36.33 -9.64 -3.35
N LEU A 183 -35.14 -9.00 -3.16
CA LEU A 183 -34.45 -8.97 -1.89
C LEU A 183 -34.98 -7.85 -0.98
N THR A 184 -34.86 -8.06 0.32
CA THR A 184 -35.10 -7.00 1.30
C THR A 184 -33.83 -6.18 1.46
N ILE A 185 -33.93 -4.84 1.51
CA ILE A 185 -32.81 -3.96 1.77
C ILE A 185 -32.19 -4.31 3.13
N PRO A 186 -30.88 -4.55 3.21
CA PRO A 186 -30.23 -4.84 4.49
C PRO A 186 -30.15 -3.58 5.35
N GLU A 187 -30.56 -3.69 6.61
CA GLU A 187 -30.55 -2.60 7.60
C GLU A 187 -29.39 -2.77 8.61
N SER A 188 -28.75 -3.92 8.61
CA SER A 188 -27.62 -4.25 9.49
C SER A 188 -26.59 -5.15 8.81
N TRP A 189 -25.39 -5.22 9.38
CA TRP A 189 -24.35 -6.16 8.95
C TRP A 189 -24.83 -7.61 9.10
N GLU A 190 -25.62 -7.91 10.14
CA GLU A 190 -26.16 -9.23 10.39
C GLU A 190 -27.09 -9.68 9.25
N ASP A 191 -27.85 -8.77 8.65
CA ASP A 191 -28.73 -9.09 7.52
C ASP A 191 -27.96 -9.68 6.34
N LEU A 192 -26.72 -9.28 6.14
CA LEU A 192 -25.88 -9.80 5.06
C LEU A 192 -25.47 -11.28 5.27
N THR A 193 -25.65 -11.83 6.47
CA THR A 193 -25.38 -13.25 6.75
C THR A 193 -26.52 -14.19 6.32
N LYS A 194 -27.68 -13.62 5.97
CA LYS A 194 -28.84 -14.40 5.56
C LYS A 194 -28.60 -15.14 4.24
N PRO A 195 -29.20 -16.33 4.06
CA PRO A 195 -28.95 -17.18 2.88
C PRO A 195 -29.22 -16.50 1.52
N GLU A 196 -30.17 -15.57 1.45
CA GLU A 196 -30.51 -14.84 0.23
C GLU A 196 -29.37 -13.97 -0.31
N TRP A 197 -28.41 -13.60 0.55
CA TRP A 197 -27.25 -12.78 0.17
C TRP A 197 -26.07 -13.61 -0.34
N LYS A 198 -26.15 -14.94 -0.28
CA LYS A 198 -25.08 -15.80 -0.73
C LYS A 198 -24.73 -15.56 -2.21
N GLY A 199 -23.47 -15.19 -2.46
CA GLY A 199 -22.97 -14.89 -3.80
C GLY A 199 -23.41 -13.53 -4.37
N LYS A 200 -24.00 -12.66 -3.56
CA LYS A 200 -24.49 -11.32 -3.96
C LYS A 200 -23.70 -10.18 -3.31
N ILE A 201 -22.75 -10.49 -2.45
CA ILE A 201 -21.92 -9.51 -1.74
C ILE A 201 -20.61 -9.35 -2.49
N ALA A 202 -20.28 -8.11 -2.86
CA ALA A 202 -18.97 -7.73 -3.34
C ALA A 202 -18.14 -7.16 -2.19
N TYR A 203 -16.93 -7.65 -2.01
CA TYR A 203 -16.03 -7.26 -0.93
C TYR A 203 -14.58 -7.25 -1.40
N CYS A 204 -13.80 -6.26 -0.97
CA CYS A 204 -12.38 -6.20 -1.30
C CYS A 204 -11.55 -7.12 -0.41
N LEU A 205 -10.34 -7.44 -0.85
CA LEU A 205 -9.41 -8.25 -0.06
C LEU A 205 -8.84 -7.41 1.10
N PRO A 206 -9.07 -7.79 2.38
CA PRO A 206 -8.63 -6.98 3.54
C PRO A 206 -7.11 -6.75 3.61
N SER A 207 -6.30 -7.70 3.13
CA SER A 207 -4.85 -7.56 3.09
C SER A 207 -4.33 -6.50 2.12
N LYS A 208 -5.20 -5.96 1.25
CA LYS A 208 -4.86 -4.91 0.27
C LYS A 208 -5.62 -3.61 0.50
N SER A 209 -6.87 -3.70 0.91
CA SER A 209 -7.77 -2.56 1.11
C SER A 209 -7.93 -2.23 2.59
N GLY A 210 -7.54 -1.03 2.99
CA GLY A 210 -7.73 -0.54 4.36
C GLY A 210 -9.20 -0.49 4.75
N SER A 211 -10.09 -0.01 3.87
CA SER A 211 -11.55 0.01 4.14
C SER A 211 -12.13 -1.39 4.34
N ALA A 212 -11.66 -2.38 3.57
CA ALA A 212 -12.09 -3.76 3.77
C ALA A 212 -11.57 -4.34 5.10
N TYR A 213 -10.36 -3.96 5.50
CA TYR A 213 -9.83 -4.35 6.81
C TYR A 213 -10.63 -3.72 7.96
N THR A 214 -10.91 -2.42 7.89
CA THR A 214 -11.75 -1.73 8.89
C THR A 214 -13.14 -2.36 8.99
N GLN A 215 -13.78 -2.71 7.87
CA GLN A 215 -15.06 -3.43 7.87
C GLN A 215 -14.97 -4.81 8.55
N LEU A 216 -13.83 -5.46 8.48
CA LEU A 216 -13.64 -6.74 9.17
C LEU A 216 -13.49 -6.57 10.69
N CYS A 217 -13.00 -5.40 11.14
CA CYS A 217 -12.84 -5.07 12.55
C CYS A 217 -14.12 -4.50 13.19
N THR A 218 -15.09 -4.04 12.39
CA THR A 218 -16.38 -3.48 12.83
C THR A 218 -17.38 -4.56 13.22
#